data_4c918411180497df30654f612553a229
#
_entry.id   4c918411180497df30654f612553a229
#
_cell.length_a   1.000
_cell.length_b   1.000
_cell.length_c   1.000
_cell.angle_alpha   90.00
_cell.angle_beta   90.00
_cell.angle_gamma   90.00
#
_symmetry.space_group_name_H-M   'P 1'
#
loop_
_entity.id
_entity.type
_entity.pdbx_description
1 polymer ?
#
loop_
_entity_poly.entity_id
_entity_poly.type
_entity_poly.pdbx_seq_one_letter_code
_entity_poly.pdbx_strand_id
1 'polypeptide(L)'
;MVATLRSLFARRFKEVPAVQDVSFDIDEGEIVGFLGPNGAGKTTTLKMLSGLLYPTSGEVRVLGYTPWRREQGLLSAITLVMGNRSQLLWDIPAADSLRVLQEIFQLSEHTYRASLDELTDLLEMEPLLHKPVRNLSLGERMKVEFAAALIHQPRVLFLDEPTIGLDVTMQARIRRFVSDFNRRTGASILLTSHYMDDVVALCKRVIVIHHGRLLYDGALTGLAERMAPHKLIRVTLSHEADLASYGEVVSHEENTTTLKVSREAAADRTAQLVHDLQGQMLDLTLEDPAIEEVIDRVFSEAQVALAAGV
;
A
#
# COMPACT_ATOMS: atom_id res chain seq x y z
N MET A 1 -40.19 -26.25 -5.78
CA MET A 1 -40.31 -26.43 -4.34
C MET A 1 -39.39 -27.54 -3.77
N VAL A 2 -39.18 -28.68 -4.47
CA VAL A 2 -38.32 -29.78 -3.98
C VAL A 2 -36.82 -29.44 -4.00
N ALA A 3 -36.36 -28.58 -4.94
CA ALA A 3 -34.94 -28.18 -5.01
C ALA A 3 -34.50 -27.29 -3.84
N THR A 4 -35.41 -26.47 -3.30
CA THR A 4 -35.12 -25.53 -2.20
C THR A 4 -34.99 -26.25 -0.85
N LEU A 5 -35.70 -27.36 -0.65
CA LEU A 5 -35.60 -28.19 0.56
C LEU A 5 -34.31 -29.03 0.59
N ARG A 6 -33.81 -29.46 -0.55
CA ARG A 6 -32.52 -30.19 -0.65
C ARG A 6 -31.31 -29.31 -0.31
N SER A 7 -31.39 -27.98 -0.57
CA SER A 7 -30.30 -27.05 -0.27
C SER A 7 -30.17 -26.74 1.23
N LEU A 8 -31.20 -27.00 2.04
CA LEU A 8 -31.16 -26.86 3.49
C LEU A 8 -30.38 -27.99 4.19
N PHE A 9 -30.32 -29.18 3.58
CA PHE A 9 -29.67 -30.36 4.16
C PHE A 9 -28.33 -30.75 3.51
N ALA A 10 -27.96 -30.14 2.37
CA ALA A 10 -26.70 -30.39 1.68
C ALA A 10 -26.10 -29.08 1.18
N ARG A 11 -25.50 -28.29 2.09
CA ARG A 11 -24.70 -27.13 1.70
C ARG A 11 -23.49 -27.61 0.91
N ARG A 12 -23.46 -27.32 -0.37
CA ARG A 12 -22.26 -27.51 -1.20
C ARG A 12 -21.36 -26.30 -0.97
N PHE A 13 -20.24 -26.52 -0.30
CA PHE A 13 -19.19 -25.51 -0.18
C PHE A 13 -18.34 -25.59 -1.45
N LYS A 14 -18.05 -24.43 -2.03
CA LYS A 14 -17.04 -24.29 -3.07
C LYS A 14 -15.78 -23.80 -2.35
N GLU A 15 -14.74 -24.59 -2.40
CA GLU A 15 -13.43 -24.17 -1.92
C GLU A 15 -12.87 -23.11 -2.90
N VAL A 16 -12.49 -21.97 -2.38
CA VAL A 16 -11.84 -20.91 -3.13
C VAL A 16 -10.50 -20.66 -2.44
N PRO A 17 -9.38 -21.10 -3.06
CA PRO A 17 -8.06 -20.83 -2.51
C PRO A 17 -7.77 -19.34 -2.56
N ALA A 18 -7.66 -18.71 -1.38
CA ALA A 18 -7.44 -17.27 -1.27
C ALA A 18 -5.95 -16.89 -1.31
N VAL A 19 -5.08 -17.76 -0.79
CA VAL A 19 -3.62 -17.61 -0.78
C VAL A 19 -3.02 -19.00 -1.03
N GLN A 20 -2.04 -19.11 -1.94
CA GLN A 20 -1.44 -20.36 -2.37
C GLN A 20 0.07 -20.20 -2.52
N ASP A 21 0.86 -20.98 -1.78
CA ASP A 21 2.31 -21.06 -1.90
C ASP A 21 3.00 -19.68 -1.86
N VAL A 22 2.52 -18.80 -0.97
CA VAL A 22 3.11 -17.47 -0.75
C VAL A 22 4.10 -17.58 0.40
N SER A 23 5.37 -17.26 0.13
CA SER A 23 6.44 -17.21 1.12
C SER A 23 7.21 -15.91 0.97
N PHE A 24 7.36 -15.19 2.07
CA PHE A 24 8.16 -13.96 2.15
C PHE A 24 8.57 -13.69 3.59
N ASP A 25 9.61 -12.92 3.77
CA ASP A 25 10.08 -12.41 5.06
C ASP A 25 10.09 -10.88 5.01
N ILE A 26 9.88 -10.22 6.13
CA ILE A 26 9.97 -8.75 6.28
C ILE A 26 10.93 -8.48 7.42
N ASP A 27 11.94 -7.64 7.15
CA ASP A 27 12.93 -7.25 8.12
C ASP A 27 12.37 -6.22 9.13
N GLU A 28 13.00 -6.13 10.30
CA GLU A 28 12.63 -5.16 11.32
C GLU A 28 12.84 -3.73 10.82
N GLY A 29 11.83 -2.87 10.99
CA GLY A 29 11.85 -1.48 10.56
C GLY A 29 11.56 -1.26 9.07
N GLU A 30 11.30 -2.31 8.29
CA GLU A 30 11.00 -2.19 6.88
C GLU A 30 9.56 -1.72 6.63
N ILE A 31 9.35 -0.86 5.62
CA ILE A 31 8.04 -0.55 5.05
C ILE A 31 7.92 -1.28 3.72
N VAL A 32 7.00 -2.24 3.65
CA VAL A 32 6.77 -3.08 2.47
C VAL A 32 5.38 -2.83 1.91
N GLY A 33 5.32 -2.55 0.61
CA GLY A 33 4.07 -2.49 -0.13
C GLY A 33 3.58 -3.89 -0.52
N PHE A 34 2.34 -4.25 -0.16
CA PHE A 34 1.72 -5.53 -0.50
C PHE A 34 0.64 -5.31 -1.54
N LEU A 35 0.97 -5.52 -2.81
CA LEU A 35 0.22 -5.06 -3.97
C LEU A 35 -0.51 -6.21 -4.66
N GLY A 36 -1.63 -5.90 -5.29
CA GLY A 36 -2.42 -6.86 -6.05
C GLY A 36 -3.82 -6.35 -6.32
N PRO A 37 -4.52 -6.89 -7.32
CA PRO A 37 -5.91 -6.51 -7.61
C PRO A 37 -6.86 -6.94 -6.49
N ASN A 38 -8.12 -6.51 -6.58
CA ASN A 38 -9.16 -6.96 -5.67
C ASN A 38 -9.33 -8.47 -5.77
N GLY A 39 -9.39 -9.14 -4.61
CA GLY A 39 -9.47 -10.59 -4.54
C GLY A 39 -8.13 -11.33 -4.69
N ALA A 40 -6.99 -10.62 -4.81
CA ALA A 40 -5.66 -11.25 -4.90
C ALA A 40 -5.21 -11.96 -3.63
N GLY A 41 -5.88 -11.74 -2.48
CA GLY A 41 -5.51 -12.35 -1.20
C GLY A 41 -4.88 -11.39 -0.18
N LYS A 42 -4.73 -10.09 -0.50
CA LYS A 42 -4.08 -9.09 0.37
C LYS A 42 -4.63 -9.08 1.79
N THR A 43 -5.90 -8.71 1.94
CA THR A 43 -6.58 -8.66 3.25
C THR A 43 -6.59 -10.02 3.97
N THR A 44 -6.67 -11.13 3.22
CA THR A 44 -6.59 -12.47 3.79
C THR A 44 -5.22 -12.72 4.41
N THR A 45 -4.14 -12.35 3.74
CA THR A 45 -2.78 -12.44 4.25
C THR A 45 -2.60 -11.57 5.50
N LEU A 46 -3.02 -10.29 5.48
CA LEU A 46 -2.97 -9.43 6.65
C LEU A 46 -3.74 -10.01 7.85
N LYS A 47 -4.89 -10.62 7.61
CA LYS A 47 -5.68 -11.29 8.68
C LYS A 47 -4.98 -12.53 9.22
N MET A 48 -4.22 -13.27 8.42
CA MET A 48 -3.41 -14.39 8.91
C MET A 48 -2.23 -13.89 9.74
N LEU A 49 -1.53 -12.85 9.28
CA LEU A 49 -0.42 -12.22 9.99
C LEU A 49 -0.86 -11.59 11.33
N SER A 50 -2.07 -11.03 11.39
CA SER A 50 -2.63 -10.46 12.63
C SER A 50 -3.33 -11.47 13.55
N GLY A 51 -3.37 -12.76 13.18
CA GLY A 51 -4.02 -13.81 13.98
C GLY A 51 -5.54 -13.81 13.96
N LEU A 52 -6.16 -13.12 13.00
CA LEU A 52 -7.61 -13.11 12.78
C LEU A 52 -8.09 -14.28 11.93
N LEU A 53 -7.21 -14.88 11.13
CA LEU A 53 -7.47 -16.07 10.33
C LEU A 53 -6.39 -17.12 10.56
N TYR A 54 -6.78 -18.39 10.41
CA TYR A 54 -5.87 -19.55 10.41
C TYR A 54 -5.49 -19.88 8.96
N PRO A 55 -4.20 -20.10 8.63
CA PRO A 55 -3.84 -20.70 7.36
C PRO A 55 -4.29 -22.17 7.31
N THR A 56 -4.72 -22.64 6.15
CA THR A 56 -5.07 -24.05 5.94
C THR A 56 -3.84 -24.95 6.04
N SER A 57 -2.68 -24.44 5.59
CA SER A 57 -1.37 -25.10 5.65
C SER A 57 -0.26 -24.05 5.64
N GLY A 58 0.98 -24.49 5.86
CA GLY A 58 2.14 -23.60 5.94
C GLY A 58 2.38 -23.03 7.34
N GLU A 59 3.36 -22.16 7.44
CA GLU A 59 3.79 -21.55 8.69
C GLU A 59 3.71 -20.01 8.58
N VAL A 60 3.27 -19.37 9.66
CA VAL A 60 3.27 -17.90 9.79
C VAL A 60 3.92 -17.52 11.12
N ARG A 61 4.88 -16.63 11.07
CA ARG A 61 5.55 -16.05 12.22
C ARG A 61 5.52 -14.53 12.16
N VAL A 62 5.22 -13.89 13.28
CA VAL A 62 5.30 -12.44 13.46
C VAL A 62 6.00 -12.17 14.78
N LEU A 63 7.13 -11.48 14.75
CA LEU A 63 8.00 -11.26 15.92
C LEU A 63 8.34 -12.58 16.67
N GLY A 64 8.47 -13.69 15.94
CA GLY A 64 8.73 -15.01 16.52
C GLY A 64 7.50 -15.75 17.05
N TYR A 65 6.34 -15.09 17.14
CA TYR A 65 5.09 -15.70 17.60
C TYR A 65 4.32 -16.34 16.45
N THR A 66 3.49 -17.34 16.79
CA THR A 66 2.48 -17.90 15.90
C THR A 66 1.18 -17.09 16.05
N PRO A 67 0.73 -16.27 15.07
CA PRO A 67 -0.29 -15.25 15.27
C PRO A 67 -1.63 -15.74 15.84
N TRP A 68 -2.11 -16.89 15.40
CA TRP A 68 -3.41 -17.44 15.85
C TRP A 68 -3.40 -18.01 17.27
N ARG A 69 -2.24 -18.16 17.92
CA ARG A 69 -2.17 -18.47 19.35
C ARG A 69 -2.57 -17.28 20.22
N ARG A 70 -2.61 -16.06 19.61
CA ARG A 70 -3.07 -14.82 20.23
C ARG A 70 -2.38 -14.55 21.58
N GLU A 71 -1.10 -14.86 21.66
CA GLU A 71 -0.29 -14.58 22.84
C GLU A 71 -0.26 -13.08 23.12
N GLN A 72 -0.39 -12.69 24.38
CA GLN A 72 -0.48 -11.28 24.78
C GLN A 72 0.75 -10.48 24.31
N GLY A 73 1.94 -11.08 24.34
CA GLY A 73 3.17 -10.44 23.86
C GLY A 73 3.09 -10.04 22.38
N LEU A 74 2.41 -10.84 21.54
CA LEU A 74 2.16 -10.48 20.16
C LEU A 74 1.07 -9.42 20.05
N LEU A 75 -0.08 -9.62 20.72
CA LEU A 75 -1.24 -8.73 20.61
C LEU A 75 -0.93 -7.28 21.05
N SER A 76 -0.03 -7.12 22.02
CA SER A 76 0.44 -5.80 22.45
C SER A 76 1.51 -5.19 21.54
N ALA A 77 2.09 -5.97 20.62
CA ALA A 77 3.16 -5.52 19.73
C ALA A 77 2.74 -5.30 18.29
N ILE A 78 1.49 -5.62 17.93
CA ILE A 78 0.97 -5.47 16.57
C ILE A 78 -0.30 -4.62 16.55
N THR A 79 -0.57 -4.02 15.41
CA THR A 79 -1.88 -3.40 15.10
C THR A 79 -2.30 -3.68 13.67
N LEU A 80 -3.62 -3.69 13.44
CA LEU A 80 -4.21 -3.78 12.10
C LEU A 80 -5.19 -2.62 11.90
N VAL A 81 -4.86 -1.72 11.01
CA VAL A 81 -5.73 -0.61 10.57
C VAL A 81 -6.40 -1.02 9.26
N MET A 82 -7.72 -0.92 9.23
CA MET A 82 -8.52 -1.19 8.04
C MET A 82 -9.34 0.06 7.70
N GLY A 83 -9.24 0.59 6.50
CA GLY A 83 -9.90 1.82 6.09
C GLY A 83 -11.43 1.81 6.24
N ASN A 84 -12.06 0.63 6.29
CA ASN A 84 -13.50 0.46 6.42
C ASN A 84 -13.97 -0.02 7.81
N ARG A 85 -13.09 -0.11 8.81
CA ARG A 85 -13.43 -0.52 10.18
C ARG A 85 -12.89 0.47 11.18
N SER A 86 -13.69 0.79 12.18
CA SER A 86 -13.34 1.69 13.27
C SER A 86 -13.02 0.90 14.54
N GLN A 87 -11.98 1.32 15.24
CA GLN A 87 -11.65 0.89 16.60
C GLN A 87 -12.26 1.84 17.65
N LEU A 88 -12.77 2.98 17.20
CA LEU A 88 -13.32 4.02 18.05
C LEU A 88 -14.79 3.75 18.41
N LEU A 89 -15.18 4.19 19.59
CA LEU A 89 -16.56 4.12 20.06
C LEU A 89 -17.36 5.31 19.53
N TRP A 90 -18.38 5.03 18.75
CA TRP A 90 -19.09 5.99 17.90
C TRP A 90 -19.72 7.17 18.64
N ASP A 91 -20.32 6.91 19.82
CA ASP A 91 -21.14 7.88 20.53
C ASP A 91 -20.44 8.69 21.61
N ILE A 92 -19.14 8.38 21.89
CA ILE A 92 -18.38 9.07 22.92
C ILE A 92 -17.28 9.95 22.30
N PRO A 93 -16.70 10.91 23.06
CA PRO A 93 -15.57 11.70 22.62
C PRO A 93 -14.38 10.85 22.19
N ALA A 94 -13.60 11.36 21.24
CA ALA A 94 -12.40 10.67 20.75
C ALA A 94 -11.40 10.35 21.90
N ALA A 95 -11.17 11.30 22.82
CA ALA A 95 -10.33 11.09 24.00
C ALA A 95 -10.79 9.93 24.87
N ASP A 96 -12.11 9.79 25.06
CA ASP A 96 -12.66 8.69 25.89
C ASP A 96 -12.47 7.34 25.19
N SER A 97 -12.61 7.29 23.85
CA SER A 97 -12.29 6.09 23.08
C SER A 97 -10.83 5.67 23.23
N LEU A 98 -9.89 6.65 23.17
CA LEU A 98 -8.47 6.40 23.39
C LEU A 98 -8.17 5.95 24.84
N ARG A 99 -8.93 6.48 25.82
CA ARG A 99 -8.81 6.06 27.22
C ARG A 99 -9.24 4.60 27.43
N VAL A 100 -10.26 4.14 26.72
CA VAL A 100 -10.66 2.71 26.73
C VAL A 100 -9.53 1.83 26.22
N LEU A 101 -8.80 2.26 25.18
CA LEU A 101 -7.65 1.51 24.65
C LEU A 101 -6.47 1.47 25.66
N GLN A 102 -6.27 2.53 26.45
CA GLN A 102 -5.32 2.51 27.54
C GLN A 102 -5.57 1.33 28.49
N GLU A 103 -6.84 1.14 28.91
CA GLU A 103 -7.21 0.04 29.80
C GLU A 103 -7.07 -1.32 29.12
N ILE A 104 -7.46 -1.43 27.84
CA ILE A 104 -7.34 -2.68 27.06
C ILE A 104 -5.88 -3.12 26.95
N PHE A 105 -4.97 -2.19 26.61
CA PHE A 105 -3.54 -2.47 26.49
C PHE A 105 -2.78 -2.39 27.80
N GLN A 106 -3.45 -2.07 28.93
CA GLN A 106 -2.88 -1.94 30.27
C GLN A 106 -1.70 -0.96 30.31
N LEU A 107 -1.84 0.17 29.61
CA LEU A 107 -0.80 1.19 29.56
C LEU A 107 -0.77 1.98 30.89
N SER A 108 0.45 2.24 31.40
CA SER A 108 0.60 3.15 32.53
C SER A 108 0.09 4.55 32.14
N GLU A 109 -0.38 5.32 33.10
CA GLU A 109 -0.81 6.70 32.88
C GLU A 109 0.29 7.54 32.23
N HIS A 110 1.54 7.35 32.64
CA HIS A 110 2.68 8.05 32.07
C HIS A 110 2.89 7.69 30.59
N THR A 111 2.88 6.39 30.24
CA THR A 111 3.05 5.92 28.87
C THR A 111 1.90 6.39 27.97
N TYR A 112 0.66 6.29 28.48
CA TYR A 112 -0.51 6.75 27.77
C TYR A 112 -0.45 8.24 27.43
N ARG A 113 -0.17 9.10 28.44
CA ARG A 113 -0.08 10.55 28.20
C ARG A 113 1.02 10.90 27.23
N ALA A 114 2.21 10.33 27.40
CA ALA A 114 3.32 10.59 26.50
C ALA A 114 2.98 10.23 25.05
N SER A 115 2.35 9.05 24.82
CA SER A 115 1.90 8.64 23.49
C SER A 115 0.76 9.51 22.96
N LEU A 116 -0.21 9.88 23.81
CA LEU A 116 -1.32 10.73 23.42
C LEU A 116 -0.85 12.13 22.99
N ASP A 117 0.01 12.75 23.79
CA ASP A 117 0.56 14.09 23.51
C ASP A 117 1.33 14.07 22.18
N GLU A 118 2.22 13.07 22.00
CA GLU A 118 2.97 12.90 20.76
C GLU A 118 2.07 12.71 19.54
N LEU A 119 1.08 11.82 19.63
CA LEU A 119 0.16 11.55 18.52
C LEU A 119 -0.77 12.73 18.25
N THR A 120 -1.15 13.49 19.30
CA THR A 120 -1.97 14.69 19.18
C THR A 120 -1.24 15.77 18.37
N ASP A 121 0.04 15.97 18.66
CA ASP A 121 0.89 16.93 17.94
C ASP A 121 1.13 16.49 16.48
N LEU A 122 1.53 15.23 16.29
CA LEU A 122 1.84 14.69 14.96
C LEU A 122 0.64 14.68 14.00
N LEU A 123 -0.55 14.41 14.52
CA LEU A 123 -1.79 14.30 13.73
C LEU A 123 -2.62 15.58 13.77
N GLU A 124 -2.17 16.61 14.50
CA GLU A 124 -2.91 17.86 14.69
C GLU A 124 -4.37 17.60 15.13
N MET A 125 -4.56 16.77 16.16
CA MET A 125 -5.89 16.29 16.54
C MET A 125 -6.43 16.90 17.85
N GLU A 126 -5.75 17.86 18.46
CA GLU A 126 -6.21 18.54 19.66
C GLU A 126 -7.69 19.01 19.59
N PRO A 127 -8.14 19.68 18.49
CA PRO A 127 -9.52 20.11 18.40
C PRO A 127 -10.55 18.96 18.26
N LEU A 128 -10.06 17.74 18.02
CA LEU A 128 -10.90 16.57 17.76
C LEU A 128 -11.17 15.76 19.03
N LEU A 129 -10.31 15.86 20.03
CA LEU A 129 -10.32 15.00 21.22
C LEU A 129 -11.65 15.04 21.99
N HIS A 130 -12.29 16.22 22.05
CA HIS A 130 -13.54 16.42 22.77
C HIS A 130 -14.81 16.23 21.92
N LYS A 131 -14.64 15.98 20.61
CA LYS A 131 -15.78 15.71 19.72
C LYS A 131 -16.20 14.25 19.80
N PRO A 132 -17.51 13.93 19.87
CA PRO A 132 -17.99 12.58 19.64
C PRO A 132 -17.52 12.05 18.28
N VAL A 133 -17.08 10.79 18.22
CA VAL A 133 -16.51 10.19 17.00
C VAL A 133 -17.46 10.31 15.80
N ARG A 134 -18.77 10.16 16.02
CA ARG A 134 -19.80 10.32 14.98
C ARG A 134 -19.83 11.71 14.31
N ASN A 135 -19.32 12.74 14.99
CA ASN A 135 -19.31 14.13 14.49
C ASN A 135 -18.01 14.49 13.75
N LEU A 136 -17.05 13.55 13.66
CA LEU A 136 -15.83 13.72 12.93
C LEU A 136 -16.06 13.49 11.43
N SER A 137 -15.45 14.32 10.59
CA SER A 137 -15.33 14.01 9.16
C SER A 137 -14.52 12.74 8.94
N LEU A 138 -14.54 12.17 7.74
CA LEU A 138 -13.78 10.97 7.43
C LEU A 138 -12.27 11.16 7.70
N GLY A 139 -11.70 12.29 7.26
CA GLY A 139 -10.28 12.62 7.48
C GLY A 139 -9.96 12.86 8.96
N GLU A 140 -10.81 13.59 9.70
CA GLU A 140 -10.65 13.78 11.15
C GLU A 140 -10.74 12.44 11.89
N ARG A 141 -11.69 11.58 11.52
CA ARG A 141 -11.85 10.25 12.11
C ARG A 141 -10.61 9.40 11.83
N MET A 142 -10.06 9.44 10.61
CA MET A 142 -8.86 8.67 10.28
C MET A 142 -7.65 9.08 11.11
N LYS A 143 -7.47 10.35 11.43
CA LYS A 143 -6.41 10.81 12.36
C LYS A 143 -6.56 10.13 13.73
N VAL A 144 -7.76 10.13 14.30
CA VAL A 144 -8.03 9.49 15.60
C VAL A 144 -7.91 7.97 15.52
N GLU A 145 -8.27 7.33 14.40
CA GLU A 145 -8.05 5.90 14.16
C GLU A 145 -6.56 5.55 14.16
N PHE A 146 -5.72 6.36 13.53
CA PHE A 146 -4.27 6.16 13.61
C PHE A 146 -3.76 6.34 15.05
N ALA A 147 -4.23 7.34 15.77
CA ALA A 147 -3.88 7.49 17.18
C ALA A 147 -4.32 6.26 18.01
N ALA A 148 -5.53 5.76 17.80
CA ALA A 148 -6.03 4.56 18.44
C ALA A 148 -5.18 3.32 18.13
N ALA A 149 -4.76 3.17 16.88
CA ALA A 149 -3.91 2.07 16.43
C ALA A 149 -2.49 2.13 16.99
N LEU A 150 -2.00 3.31 17.34
CA LEU A 150 -0.60 3.54 17.71
C LEU A 150 -0.36 3.89 19.17
N ILE A 151 -1.43 4.13 19.95
CA ILE A 151 -1.35 4.56 21.36
C ILE A 151 -0.54 3.60 22.24
N HIS A 152 -0.51 2.32 21.87
CA HIS A 152 0.22 1.26 22.56
C HIS A 152 1.62 0.99 22.00
N GLN A 153 2.09 1.84 21.06
CA GLN A 153 3.42 1.78 20.43
C GLN A 153 3.75 0.40 19.80
N PRO A 154 2.96 -0.07 18.84
CA PRO A 154 3.19 -1.37 18.22
C PRO A 154 4.52 -1.42 17.46
N ARG A 155 5.14 -2.61 17.41
CA ARG A 155 6.36 -2.89 16.63
C ARG A 155 6.04 -3.28 15.18
N VAL A 156 4.82 -3.75 14.91
CA VAL A 156 4.39 -4.11 13.55
C VAL A 156 3.01 -3.51 13.26
N LEU A 157 2.92 -2.81 12.14
CA LEU A 157 1.69 -2.22 11.63
C LEU A 157 1.26 -2.94 10.36
N PHE A 158 0.03 -3.41 10.35
CA PHE A 158 -0.66 -3.86 9.14
C PHE A 158 -1.66 -2.78 8.74
N LEU A 159 -1.44 -2.15 7.57
CA LEU A 159 -2.27 -1.07 7.05
C LEU A 159 -3.01 -1.55 5.81
N ASP A 160 -4.31 -1.80 5.94
CA ASP A 160 -5.16 -2.28 4.83
C ASP A 160 -5.94 -1.10 4.24
N GLU A 161 -5.41 -0.54 3.15
CA GLU A 161 -5.96 0.61 2.42
C GLU A 161 -6.22 1.84 3.32
N PRO A 162 -5.21 2.34 4.04
CA PRO A 162 -5.41 3.34 5.10
C PRO A 162 -5.81 4.72 4.57
N THR A 163 -5.64 5.00 3.28
CA THR A 163 -5.91 6.30 2.65
C THR A 163 -7.16 6.30 1.78
N ILE A 164 -7.89 5.16 1.74
CA ILE A 164 -9.08 5.04 0.89
C ILE A 164 -10.16 6.04 1.29
N GLY A 165 -10.70 6.76 0.29
CA GLY A 165 -11.77 7.74 0.49
C GLY A 165 -11.33 9.07 1.10
N LEU A 166 -10.04 9.28 1.34
CA LEU A 166 -9.48 10.55 1.79
C LEU A 166 -9.15 11.45 0.58
N ASP A 167 -9.23 12.76 0.79
CA ASP A 167 -8.74 13.73 -0.17
C ASP A 167 -7.20 13.73 -0.28
N VAL A 168 -6.65 14.28 -1.37
CA VAL A 168 -5.22 14.28 -1.68
C VAL A 168 -4.37 14.90 -0.55
N THR A 169 -4.87 15.96 0.08
CA THR A 169 -4.17 16.63 1.17
C THR A 169 -4.06 15.72 2.39
N MET A 170 -5.15 15.04 2.74
CA MET A 170 -5.17 14.11 3.86
C MET A 170 -4.33 12.87 3.58
N GLN A 171 -4.39 12.32 2.36
CA GLN A 171 -3.50 11.21 1.94
C GLN A 171 -2.03 11.58 2.13
N ALA A 172 -1.61 12.77 1.67
CA ALA A 172 -0.24 13.26 1.84
C ALA A 172 0.16 13.41 3.32
N ARG A 173 -0.76 13.85 4.19
CA ARG A 173 -0.53 13.94 5.64
C ARG A 173 -0.35 12.56 6.27
N ILE A 174 -1.20 11.60 5.92
CA ILE A 174 -1.08 10.22 6.41
C ILE A 174 0.22 9.58 5.95
N ARG A 175 0.61 9.75 4.68
CA ARG A 175 1.91 9.27 4.17
C ARG A 175 3.08 9.81 4.99
N ARG A 176 3.11 11.13 5.20
CA ARG A 176 4.16 11.75 6.01
C ARG A 176 4.17 11.19 7.43
N PHE A 177 3.00 11.09 8.06
CA PHE A 177 2.86 10.56 9.40
C PHE A 177 3.39 9.11 9.50
N VAL A 178 3.00 8.22 8.57
CA VAL A 178 3.46 6.81 8.55
C VAL A 178 4.98 6.73 8.39
N SER A 179 5.56 7.54 7.50
CA SER A 179 7.01 7.61 7.30
C SER A 179 7.74 8.10 8.56
N ASP A 180 7.22 9.17 9.20
CA ASP A 180 7.81 9.74 10.40
C ASP A 180 7.71 8.77 11.59
N PHE A 181 6.58 8.08 11.74
CA PHE A 181 6.39 7.07 12.77
C PHE A 181 7.38 5.91 12.60
N ASN A 182 7.51 5.33 11.40
CA ASN A 182 8.48 4.27 11.14
C ASN A 182 9.91 4.73 11.45
N ARG A 183 10.32 5.91 10.99
CA ARG A 183 11.67 6.45 11.20
C ARG A 183 11.99 6.67 12.68
N ARG A 184 11.00 7.05 13.51
CA ARG A 184 11.17 7.33 14.94
C ARG A 184 11.16 6.08 15.79
N THR A 185 10.31 5.12 15.47
CA THR A 185 10.07 3.93 16.30
C THR A 185 10.78 2.68 15.79
N GLY A 186 11.17 2.64 14.51
CA GLY A 186 11.69 1.43 13.88
C GLY A 186 10.61 0.35 13.68
N ALA A 187 9.33 0.69 13.74
CA ALA A 187 8.25 -0.27 13.55
C ALA A 187 8.20 -0.76 12.10
N SER A 188 8.04 -2.07 11.91
CA SER A 188 7.84 -2.67 10.58
C SER A 188 6.42 -2.42 10.10
N ILE A 189 6.24 -2.12 8.81
CA ILE A 189 4.94 -1.77 8.24
C ILE A 189 4.67 -2.59 6.98
N LEU A 190 3.55 -3.30 6.95
CA LEU A 190 3.02 -3.93 5.75
C LEU A 190 1.79 -3.16 5.28
N LEU A 191 1.93 -2.49 4.14
CA LEU A 191 0.93 -1.57 3.60
C LEU A 191 0.27 -2.17 2.36
N THR A 192 -1.06 -2.25 2.34
CA THR A 192 -1.81 -2.39 1.08
C THR A 192 -2.35 -1.03 0.65
N SER A 193 -2.24 -0.70 -0.62
CA SER A 193 -2.86 0.50 -1.18
C SER A 193 -3.28 0.28 -2.63
N HIS A 194 -4.35 0.95 -3.04
CA HIS A 194 -4.75 1.13 -4.43
C HIS A 194 -4.18 2.41 -5.02
N TYR A 195 -3.62 3.29 -4.20
CA TYR A 195 -2.99 4.53 -4.63
C TYR A 195 -1.47 4.32 -4.74
N MET A 196 -0.94 4.35 -5.95
CA MET A 196 0.50 4.15 -6.16
C MET A 196 1.36 5.22 -5.51
N ASP A 197 0.84 6.43 -5.36
CA ASP A 197 1.50 7.50 -4.61
C ASP A 197 1.86 7.08 -3.17
N ASP A 198 1.02 6.27 -2.51
CA ASP A 198 1.32 5.77 -1.17
C ASP A 198 2.51 4.80 -1.21
N VAL A 199 2.53 3.94 -2.21
CA VAL A 199 3.57 2.93 -2.40
C VAL A 199 4.91 3.58 -2.73
N VAL A 200 4.90 4.49 -3.71
CA VAL A 200 6.11 5.22 -4.15
C VAL A 200 6.69 6.08 -3.02
N ALA A 201 5.82 6.73 -2.23
CA ALA A 201 6.26 7.61 -1.16
C ALA A 201 6.79 6.86 0.08
N LEU A 202 6.28 5.64 0.35
CA LEU A 202 6.55 4.93 1.59
C LEU A 202 7.43 3.70 1.43
N CYS A 203 7.32 2.97 0.31
CA CYS A 203 7.87 1.63 0.18
C CYS A 203 9.09 1.60 -0.73
N LYS A 204 10.21 1.06 -0.23
CA LYS A 204 11.37 0.74 -1.05
C LYS A 204 11.27 -0.65 -1.68
N ARG A 205 10.51 -1.54 -1.04
CA ARG A 205 10.27 -2.92 -1.45
C ARG A 205 8.79 -3.16 -1.60
N VAL A 206 8.42 -3.96 -2.58
CA VAL A 206 7.06 -4.38 -2.83
C VAL A 206 6.97 -5.88 -3.01
N ILE A 207 5.89 -6.44 -2.51
CA ILE A 207 5.46 -7.81 -2.73
C ILE A 207 4.19 -7.74 -3.58
N VAL A 208 4.22 -8.32 -4.77
CA VAL A 208 3.08 -8.32 -5.70
C VAL A 208 2.44 -9.69 -5.70
N ILE A 209 1.13 -9.74 -5.43
CA ILE A 209 0.35 -10.97 -5.44
C ILE A 209 -0.80 -10.89 -6.45
N HIS A 210 -1.10 -12.04 -7.07
CA HIS A 210 -2.23 -12.19 -7.98
C HIS A 210 -2.84 -13.57 -7.84
N HIS A 211 -4.17 -13.66 -7.73
CA HIS A 211 -4.90 -14.91 -7.49
C HIS A 211 -4.31 -15.79 -6.37
N GLY A 212 -3.90 -15.15 -5.28
CA GLY A 212 -3.32 -15.81 -4.12
C GLY A 212 -1.88 -16.30 -4.29
N ARG A 213 -1.18 -15.96 -5.38
CA ARG A 213 0.20 -16.36 -5.65
C ARG A 213 1.13 -15.16 -5.69
N LEU A 214 2.37 -15.35 -5.27
CA LEU A 214 3.41 -14.35 -5.32
C LEU A 214 3.93 -14.22 -6.78
N LEU A 215 3.91 -13.00 -7.31
CA LEU A 215 4.46 -12.70 -8.64
C LEU A 215 5.82 -12.02 -8.55
N TYR A 216 6.01 -11.16 -7.56
CA TYR A 216 7.23 -10.39 -7.39
C TYR A 216 7.47 -10.12 -5.91
N ASP A 217 8.72 -10.16 -5.50
CA ASP A 217 9.20 -9.68 -4.20
C ASP A 217 10.58 -9.03 -4.42
N GLY A 218 10.68 -7.74 -4.12
CA GLY A 218 11.93 -7.01 -4.31
C GLY A 218 11.77 -5.50 -4.32
N ALA A 219 12.85 -4.81 -4.69
CA ALA A 219 12.87 -3.34 -4.74
C ALA A 219 11.83 -2.80 -5.73
N LEU A 220 11.14 -1.71 -5.34
CA LEU A 220 10.15 -1.05 -6.21
C LEU A 220 10.77 -0.59 -7.54
N THR A 221 12.00 -0.08 -7.52
CA THR A 221 12.75 0.31 -8.72
C THR A 221 13.03 -0.88 -9.64
N GLY A 222 13.36 -2.04 -9.05
CA GLY A 222 13.60 -3.27 -9.81
C GLY A 222 12.34 -3.84 -10.48
N LEU A 223 11.14 -3.52 -9.98
CA LEU A 223 9.90 -3.89 -10.64
C LEU A 223 9.77 -3.20 -12.00
N ALA A 224 9.99 -1.87 -12.05
CA ALA A 224 9.97 -1.11 -13.30
C ALA A 224 11.03 -1.61 -14.29
N GLU A 225 12.24 -1.92 -13.82
CA GLU A 225 13.33 -2.42 -14.67
C GLU A 225 13.00 -3.78 -15.31
N ARG A 226 12.39 -4.68 -14.57
CA ARG A 226 12.06 -6.05 -15.05
C ARG A 226 10.82 -6.10 -15.93
N MET A 227 9.82 -5.28 -15.61
CA MET A 227 8.50 -5.39 -16.21
C MET A 227 8.21 -4.31 -17.25
N ALA A 228 9.03 -3.25 -17.34
CA ALA A 228 8.94 -2.22 -18.37
C ALA A 228 10.10 -2.34 -19.36
N PRO A 229 9.92 -2.99 -20.53
CA PRO A 229 10.96 -3.13 -21.54
C PRO A 229 11.24 -1.81 -22.28
N HIS A 230 10.57 -0.73 -21.92
CA HIS A 230 10.69 0.59 -22.55
C HIS A 230 10.97 1.68 -21.52
N LYS A 231 11.43 2.81 -22.03
CA LYS A 231 11.55 4.09 -21.33
C LYS A 231 10.79 5.16 -22.07
N LEU A 232 10.48 6.23 -21.38
CA LEU A 232 9.85 7.42 -21.93
C LEU A 232 10.88 8.53 -22.05
N ILE A 233 11.01 9.10 -23.26
CA ILE A 233 11.78 10.31 -23.50
C ILE A 233 10.79 11.44 -23.67
N ARG A 234 10.78 12.41 -22.77
CA ARG A 234 10.00 13.63 -22.89
C ARG A 234 10.89 14.74 -23.40
N VAL A 235 10.52 15.30 -24.54
CA VAL A 235 11.29 16.36 -25.22
C VAL A 235 10.40 17.59 -25.37
N THR A 236 10.88 18.74 -24.91
CA THR A 236 10.26 20.04 -25.13
C THR A 236 11.08 20.83 -26.14
N LEU A 237 10.45 21.26 -27.23
CA LEU A 237 11.09 21.99 -28.32
C LEU A 237 10.60 23.43 -28.39
N SER A 238 11.39 24.32 -29.00
CA SER A 238 11.00 25.73 -29.28
C SER A 238 9.96 25.82 -30.40
N HIS A 239 9.90 24.80 -31.27
CA HIS A 239 8.95 24.70 -32.38
C HIS A 239 8.54 23.23 -32.53
N GLU A 240 7.36 23.00 -33.10
CA GLU A 240 6.86 21.66 -33.40
C GLU A 240 7.77 20.96 -34.42
N ALA A 241 8.14 19.69 -34.13
CA ALA A 241 8.92 18.83 -35.01
C ALA A 241 8.38 17.41 -34.97
N ASP A 242 8.50 16.71 -36.12
CA ASP A 242 8.15 15.30 -36.19
C ASP A 242 9.27 14.44 -35.55
N LEU A 243 8.95 13.80 -34.45
CA LEU A 243 9.87 12.96 -33.70
C LEU A 243 9.62 11.45 -33.88
N ALA A 244 8.74 11.03 -34.79
CA ALA A 244 8.37 9.62 -35.01
C ALA A 244 9.57 8.73 -35.40
N SER A 245 10.62 9.31 -35.97
CA SER A 245 11.85 8.57 -36.32
C SER A 245 12.68 8.15 -35.12
N TYR A 246 12.49 8.76 -33.94
CA TYR A 246 13.27 8.47 -32.72
C TYR A 246 12.54 7.49 -31.79
N GLY A 247 11.24 7.28 -31.92
CA GLY A 247 10.47 6.38 -31.10
C GLY A 247 8.97 6.44 -31.40
N GLU A 248 8.20 5.60 -30.71
CA GLU A 248 6.73 5.64 -30.77
C GLU A 248 6.23 6.88 -30.02
N VAL A 249 5.50 7.78 -30.72
CA VAL A 249 4.91 8.95 -30.09
C VAL A 249 3.72 8.51 -29.23
N VAL A 250 3.81 8.70 -27.92
CA VAL A 250 2.76 8.36 -26.93
C VAL A 250 1.82 9.52 -26.69
N SER A 251 2.40 10.73 -26.53
CA SER A 251 1.63 11.96 -26.36
C SER A 251 2.35 13.15 -26.98
N HIS A 252 1.54 14.13 -27.37
CA HIS A 252 2.01 15.41 -27.88
C HIS A 252 1.16 16.50 -27.26
N GLU A 253 1.77 17.36 -26.47
CA GLU A 253 1.10 18.46 -25.76
C GLU A 253 1.86 19.77 -26.06
N GLU A 254 1.27 20.65 -26.82
CA GLU A 254 1.89 21.90 -27.26
C GLU A 254 3.28 21.65 -27.88
N ASN A 255 4.34 22.04 -27.19
CA ASN A 255 5.73 21.88 -27.64
C ASN A 255 6.45 20.68 -27.00
N THR A 256 5.74 19.86 -26.22
CA THR A 256 6.31 18.70 -25.52
C THR A 256 5.81 17.41 -26.15
N THR A 257 6.73 16.56 -26.59
CA THR A 257 6.44 15.23 -27.14
C THR A 257 7.02 14.17 -26.23
N THR A 258 6.22 13.15 -25.90
CA THR A 258 6.66 11.98 -25.17
C THR A 258 6.83 10.82 -26.13
N LEU A 259 8.04 10.25 -26.17
CA LEU A 259 8.40 9.13 -27.01
C LEU A 259 8.60 7.88 -26.15
N LYS A 260 8.07 6.77 -26.60
CA LYS A 260 8.34 5.46 -26.04
C LYS A 260 9.45 4.79 -26.83
N VAL A 261 10.50 4.38 -26.16
CA VAL A 261 11.68 3.74 -26.76
C VAL A 261 12.01 2.46 -26.00
N SER A 262 12.62 1.47 -26.67
CA SER A 262 13.10 0.29 -25.94
C SER A 262 14.17 0.68 -24.91
N ARG A 263 14.18 0.02 -23.76
CA ARG A 263 15.14 0.29 -22.68
C ARG A 263 16.59 0.21 -23.16
N GLU A 264 16.88 -0.75 -24.04
CA GLU A 264 18.22 -0.95 -24.63
C GLU A 264 18.64 0.21 -25.53
N ALA A 265 17.71 0.76 -26.32
CA ALA A 265 17.99 1.84 -27.25
C ALA A 265 17.84 3.25 -26.63
N ALA A 266 17.38 3.36 -25.39
CA ALA A 266 17.01 4.65 -24.78
C ALA A 266 18.18 5.63 -24.73
N ALA A 267 19.39 5.17 -24.35
CA ALA A 267 20.58 6.02 -24.28
C ALA A 267 20.99 6.54 -25.66
N ASP A 268 21.01 5.66 -26.67
CA ASP A 268 21.41 6.01 -28.04
C ASP A 268 20.38 6.97 -28.68
N ARG A 269 19.08 6.70 -28.48
CA ARG A 269 18.01 7.58 -28.97
C ARG A 269 18.04 8.95 -28.32
N THR A 270 18.31 9.01 -27.01
CA THR A 270 18.49 10.27 -26.30
C THR A 270 19.68 11.06 -26.86
N ALA A 271 20.82 10.41 -27.10
CA ALA A 271 21.99 11.06 -27.67
C ALA A 271 21.72 11.56 -29.10
N GLN A 272 21.01 10.79 -29.94
CA GLN A 272 20.61 11.23 -31.27
C GLN A 272 19.70 12.46 -31.22
N LEU A 273 18.67 12.45 -30.38
CA LEU A 273 17.77 13.60 -30.19
C LEU A 273 18.54 14.86 -29.80
N VAL A 274 19.46 14.76 -28.83
CA VAL A 274 20.29 15.89 -28.40
C VAL A 274 21.17 16.41 -29.53
N HIS A 275 21.75 15.50 -30.33
CA HIS A 275 22.61 15.88 -31.46
C HIS A 275 21.84 16.56 -32.59
N ASP A 276 20.70 15.97 -33.00
CA ASP A 276 19.98 16.39 -34.19
C ASP A 276 19.10 17.64 -33.95
N LEU A 277 18.68 17.87 -32.70
CA LEU A 277 17.81 18.97 -32.30
C LEU A 277 18.55 20.07 -31.53
N GLN A 278 19.88 20.17 -31.67
CA GLN A 278 20.67 21.23 -31.07
C GLN A 278 20.12 22.62 -31.45
N GLY A 279 19.86 23.46 -30.43
CA GLY A 279 19.34 24.80 -30.59
C GLY A 279 17.79 24.92 -30.70
N GLN A 280 17.10 23.80 -30.84
CA GLN A 280 15.63 23.72 -30.80
C GLN A 280 15.10 23.10 -29.50
N MET A 281 15.93 22.32 -28.80
CA MET A 281 15.56 21.63 -27.59
C MET A 281 15.64 22.58 -26.39
N LEU A 282 14.52 22.67 -25.67
CA LEU A 282 14.39 23.47 -24.44
C LEU A 282 14.59 22.59 -23.20
N ASP A 283 14.08 21.35 -23.23
CA ASP A 283 14.22 20.40 -22.15
C ASP A 283 14.15 18.96 -22.66
N LEU A 284 14.81 18.04 -21.94
CA LEU A 284 14.78 16.62 -22.22
C LEU A 284 14.87 15.84 -20.91
N THR A 285 13.91 14.93 -20.70
CA THR A 285 13.95 13.98 -19.58
C THR A 285 13.83 12.56 -20.09
N LEU A 286 14.58 11.65 -19.44
CA LEU A 286 14.49 10.20 -19.67
C LEU A 286 13.95 9.56 -18.41
N GLU A 287 12.74 9.01 -18.49
CA GLU A 287 12.00 8.48 -17.35
C GLU A 287 11.65 7.02 -17.56
N ASP A 288 11.44 6.30 -16.47
CA ASP A 288 10.75 5.01 -16.50
C ASP A 288 9.23 5.28 -16.61
N PRO A 289 8.44 4.36 -17.20
CA PRO A 289 6.98 4.51 -17.23
C PRO A 289 6.43 4.59 -15.81
N ALA A 290 5.26 5.20 -15.67
CA ALA A 290 4.57 5.30 -14.39
C ALA A 290 4.43 3.91 -13.75
N ILE A 291 4.62 3.83 -12.43
CA ILE A 291 4.62 2.55 -11.71
C ILE A 291 3.25 1.87 -11.81
N GLU A 292 2.17 2.64 -11.95
CA GLU A 292 0.82 2.16 -12.21
C GLU A 292 0.76 1.35 -13.50
N GLU A 293 1.33 1.87 -14.59
CA GLU A 293 1.37 1.20 -15.90
C GLU A 293 2.16 -0.12 -15.82
N VAL A 294 3.26 -0.09 -15.06
CA VAL A 294 4.10 -1.28 -14.83
C VAL A 294 3.31 -2.35 -14.09
N ILE A 295 2.61 -1.99 -13.03
CA ILE A 295 1.82 -2.90 -12.20
C ILE A 295 0.63 -3.45 -12.97
N ASP A 296 -0.09 -2.62 -13.72
CA ASP A 296 -1.21 -3.06 -14.57
C ASP A 296 -0.74 -4.07 -15.63
N ARG A 297 0.45 -3.87 -16.17
CA ARG A 297 1.06 -4.81 -17.09
C ARG A 297 1.41 -6.14 -16.42
N VAL A 298 2.00 -6.12 -15.23
CA VAL A 298 2.28 -7.33 -14.44
C VAL A 298 1.00 -8.14 -14.24
N PHE A 299 -0.10 -7.49 -13.89
CA PHE A 299 -1.37 -8.18 -13.68
C PHE A 299 -1.96 -8.71 -14.98
N SER A 300 -1.85 -7.96 -16.08
CA SER A 300 -2.34 -8.38 -17.39
C SER A 300 -1.58 -9.61 -17.92
N GLU A 301 -0.25 -9.59 -17.82
CA GLU A 301 0.60 -10.71 -18.22
C GLU A 301 0.34 -11.97 -17.37
N ALA A 302 0.19 -11.81 -16.06
CA ALA A 302 -0.16 -12.91 -15.16
C ALA A 302 -1.54 -13.50 -15.45
N GLN A 303 -2.51 -12.67 -15.84
CA GLN A 303 -3.85 -13.12 -16.22
C GLN A 303 -3.82 -13.93 -17.52
N VAL A 304 -3.03 -13.51 -18.50
CA VAL A 304 -2.84 -14.23 -19.76
C VAL A 304 -2.16 -15.58 -19.53
N ALA A 305 -1.12 -15.64 -18.70
CA ALA A 305 -0.42 -16.87 -18.33
C ALA A 305 -1.36 -17.88 -17.67
N LEU A 306 -2.19 -17.43 -16.73
CA LEU A 306 -3.20 -18.28 -16.06
C LEU A 306 -4.28 -18.78 -17.03
N ALA A 307 -4.69 -17.97 -18.01
CA ALA A 307 -5.66 -18.37 -19.04
C ALA A 307 -5.06 -19.38 -20.03
N ALA A 308 -3.75 -19.35 -20.25
CA ALA A 308 -3.02 -20.28 -21.12
C ALA A 308 -2.68 -21.62 -20.42
N GLY A 309 -2.95 -21.76 -19.12
CA GLY A 309 -2.74 -23.01 -18.37
C GLY A 309 -1.28 -23.33 -18.07
N VAL A 310 -0.41 -22.32 -18.06
CA VAL A 310 1.01 -22.42 -17.67
C VAL A 310 1.20 -22.01 -16.23
#